data_cb985cc86d021f67f6ef4efae56ff26b
#
_entry.id   cb985cc86d021f67f6ef4efae56ff26b
#
_cell.length_a   1.000
_cell.length_b   1.000
_cell.length_c   1.000
_cell.angle_alpha   90.00
_cell.angle_beta   90.00
_cell.angle_gamma   90.00
#
_symmetry.space_group_name_H-M   'P 1'
#
loop_
_entity.id
_entity.type
_entity.pdbx_description
1 polymer ?
#
loop_
_entity_poly.entity_id
_entity_poly.type
_entity_poly.pdbx_seq_one_letter_code
_entity_poly.pdbx_strand_id
1 'polypeptide(L)'
;TNNHVVKDADEILVKLNDNREYKGRIIGQDKDTDLALIKIEAKNLQPITVGSSEKLKIGEWVLAIGNPYGFTSTVTAGIVSAKARSMQSANPVESFIQTDAAINPGNSGGALVNAAGELVGINSMIYSETRSYSGYGFAIPTTIMNKVVKDLREFGVVQRALLGIRGTSVSNYIDEPKDKGTDVDLGTLTGFYVAE
;
A
#
# COMPACT_ATOMS: atom_id res chain seq x y z
N THR A 1 7.05 -4.97 -5.02
CA THR A 1 7.58 -3.67 -4.58
C THR A 1 6.65 -2.52 -4.98
N ASN A 2 6.97 -1.29 -4.55
CA ASN A 2 6.27 -0.11 -5.03
C ASN A 2 6.74 0.31 -6.43
N ASN A 3 5.83 0.92 -7.20
CA ASN A 3 6.14 1.49 -8.51
C ASN A 3 7.17 2.61 -8.41
N HIS A 4 7.04 3.51 -7.42
CA HIS A 4 7.98 4.63 -7.24
C HIS A 4 9.42 4.18 -6.93
N VAL A 5 9.62 2.96 -6.40
CA VAL A 5 10.96 2.41 -6.10
C VAL A 5 11.71 2.03 -7.38
N VAL A 6 10.99 1.58 -8.42
CA VAL A 6 11.58 1.07 -9.67
C VAL A 6 11.29 1.96 -10.88
N LYS A 7 10.54 3.04 -10.66
CA LYS A 7 10.25 4.00 -11.69
C LYS A 7 11.55 4.63 -12.20
N ASP A 8 11.67 4.72 -13.53
CA ASP A 8 12.82 5.33 -14.21
C ASP A 8 14.19 4.67 -13.90
N ALA A 9 14.19 3.42 -13.37
CA ALA A 9 15.41 2.66 -13.15
C ALA A 9 15.91 2.04 -14.46
N ASP A 10 17.18 2.28 -14.80
CA ASP A 10 17.84 1.69 -15.96
C ASP A 10 18.12 0.19 -15.71
N GLU A 11 18.43 -0.18 -14.50
CA GLU A 11 18.70 -1.55 -14.09
C GLU A 11 18.14 -1.82 -12.68
N ILE A 12 17.60 -3.01 -12.49
CA ILE A 12 17.13 -3.48 -11.19
C ILE A 12 18.01 -4.65 -10.73
N LEU A 13 18.65 -4.49 -9.58
CA LEU A 13 19.41 -5.53 -8.92
C LEU A 13 18.67 -5.99 -7.67
N VAL A 14 18.38 -7.26 -7.57
CA VAL A 14 17.75 -7.87 -6.40
C VAL A 14 18.79 -8.69 -5.64
N LYS A 15 19.12 -8.20 -4.45
CA LYS A 15 20.00 -8.90 -3.53
C LYS A 15 19.19 -9.64 -2.48
N LEU A 16 19.44 -10.94 -2.33
CA LEU A 16 18.81 -11.77 -1.30
C LEU A 16 19.60 -11.69 0.01
N ASN A 17 18.98 -12.16 1.10
CA ASN A 17 19.62 -12.16 2.42
C ASN A 17 20.84 -13.10 2.52
N ASP A 18 20.97 -14.07 1.63
CA ASP A 18 22.15 -14.94 1.48
C ASP A 18 23.24 -14.36 0.57
N ASN A 19 23.14 -13.06 0.25
CA ASN A 19 24.03 -12.30 -0.63
C ASN A 19 24.04 -12.69 -2.11
N ARG A 20 23.16 -13.59 -2.57
CA ARG A 20 22.98 -13.84 -4.01
C ARG A 20 22.33 -12.62 -4.66
N GLU A 21 22.82 -12.24 -5.82
CA GLU A 21 22.36 -11.09 -6.58
C GLU A 21 21.79 -11.52 -7.93
N TYR A 22 20.68 -10.93 -8.31
CA TYR A 22 19.98 -11.25 -9.56
C TYR A 22 19.53 -9.99 -10.27
N LYS A 23 19.63 -9.97 -11.58
CA LYS A 23 18.97 -8.94 -12.38
C LYS A 23 17.46 -9.14 -12.31
N GLY A 24 16.76 -8.09 -11.94
CA GLY A 24 15.30 -8.04 -11.92
C GLY A 24 14.75 -7.55 -13.25
N ARG A 25 13.64 -8.13 -13.71
CA ARG A 25 12.88 -7.69 -14.86
C ARG A 25 11.49 -7.25 -14.42
N ILE A 26 11.08 -6.06 -14.81
CA ILE A 26 9.71 -5.58 -14.56
C ILE A 26 8.75 -6.39 -15.44
N ILE A 27 7.78 -7.04 -14.82
CA ILE A 27 6.67 -7.73 -15.49
C ILE A 27 5.55 -6.74 -15.81
N GLY A 28 5.30 -5.81 -14.89
CA GLY A 28 4.34 -4.75 -15.04
C GLY A 28 4.36 -3.79 -13.88
N GLN A 29 3.80 -2.61 -14.09
CA GLN A 29 3.73 -1.52 -13.13
C GLN A 29 2.32 -0.95 -13.11
N ASP A 30 1.89 -0.53 -11.93
CA ASP A 30 0.62 0.16 -11.74
C ASP A 30 0.85 1.42 -10.90
N LYS A 31 0.69 2.56 -11.56
CA LYS A 31 0.89 3.86 -10.92
C LYS A 31 -0.22 4.21 -9.93
N ASP A 32 -1.43 3.75 -10.22
CA ASP A 32 -2.62 4.11 -9.44
C ASP A 32 -2.62 3.47 -8.06
N THR A 33 -2.05 2.28 -7.93
CA THR A 33 -1.86 1.60 -6.64
C THR A 33 -0.44 1.68 -6.12
N ASP A 34 0.49 2.30 -6.88
CA ASP A 34 1.92 2.35 -6.57
C ASP A 34 2.56 0.97 -6.38
N LEU A 35 2.17 -0.01 -7.21
CA LEU A 35 2.73 -1.36 -7.19
C LEU A 35 3.51 -1.68 -8.47
N ALA A 36 4.57 -2.47 -8.31
CA ALA A 36 5.32 -3.06 -9.42
C ALA A 36 5.61 -4.53 -9.17
N LEU A 37 5.51 -5.34 -10.22
CA LEU A 37 5.84 -6.76 -10.20
C LEU A 37 7.18 -6.99 -10.88
N ILE A 38 8.14 -7.54 -10.12
CA ILE A 38 9.49 -7.84 -10.59
C ILE A 38 9.70 -9.35 -10.63
N LYS A 39 10.32 -9.83 -11.69
CA LYS A 39 10.74 -11.23 -11.86
C LYS A 39 12.26 -11.34 -11.78
N ILE A 40 12.74 -12.30 -11.02
CA ILE A 40 14.12 -12.75 -11.01
C ILE A 40 14.20 -14.21 -11.41
N GLU A 41 15.30 -14.64 -12.02
CA GLU A 41 15.56 -16.04 -12.37
C GLU A 41 16.39 -16.70 -11.25
N ALA A 42 15.71 -17.02 -10.16
CA ALA A 42 16.32 -17.65 -8.99
C ALA A 42 15.64 -18.98 -8.66
N LYS A 43 16.42 -19.89 -8.07
CA LYS A 43 15.94 -21.19 -7.58
C LYS A 43 15.97 -21.19 -6.05
N ASN A 44 15.20 -22.11 -5.46
CA ASN A 44 15.15 -22.34 -4.02
C ASN A 44 14.79 -21.07 -3.21
N LEU A 45 13.84 -20.29 -3.72
CA LEU A 45 13.26 -19.18 -2.98
C LEU A 45 12.19 -19.67 -2.02
N GLN A 46 12.15 -19.11 -0.81
CA GLN A 46 11.09 -19.36 0.15
C GLN A 46 10.04 -18.24 0.03
N PRO A 47 8.84 -18.52 -0.50
CA PRO A 47 7.80 -17.52 -0.60
C PRO A 47 7.23 -17.23 0.78
N ILE A 48 6.88 -15.95 1.01
CA ILE A 48 6.11 -15.57 2.18
C ILE A 48 4.66 -16.07 2.04
N THR A 49 4.07 -16.51 3.13
CA THR A 49 2.63 -16.81 3.16
C THR A 49 1.83 -15.51 3.03
N VAL A 50 0.93 -15.44 2.06
CA VAL A 50 0.05 -14.28 1.90
C VAL A 50 -1.17 -14.43 2.79
N GLY A 51 -1.29 -13.53 3.75
CA GLY A 51 -2.43 -13.44 4.66
C GLY A 51 -3.54 -12.54 4.11
N SER A 52 -4.62 -12.38 4.88
CA SER A 52 -5.78 -11.58 4.52
C SER A 52 -5.78 -10.25 5.25
N SER A 53 -5.59 -9.16 4.52
CA SER A 53 -5.71 -7.80 5.07
C SER A 53 -7.14 -7.45 5.50
N GLU A 54 -8.16 -8.13 4.96
CA GLU A 54 -9.55 -7.93 5.40
C GLU A 54 -9.78 -8.39 6.84
N LYS A 55 -9.14 -9.50 7.23
CA LYS A 55 -9.27 -10.09 8.56
C LYS A 55 -8.52 -9.32 9.65
N LEU A 56 -7.58 -8.45 9.27
CA LEU A 56 -6.87 -7.59 10.23
C LEU A 56 -7.85 -6.75 11.05
N LYS A 57 -7.58 -6.62 12.33
CA LYS A 57 -8.31 -5.74 13.25
C LYS A 57 -7.42 -4.58 13.68
N ILE A 58 -8.04 -3.45 13.95
CA ILE A 58 -7.36 -2.30 14.58
C ILE A 58 -6.84 -2.75 15.94
N GLY A 59 -5.60 -2.37 16.26
CA GLY A 59 -4.89 -2.79 17.47
C GLY A 59 -4.08 -4.08 17.32
N GLU A 60 -4.21 -4.84 16.23
CA GLU A 60 -3.36 -6.02 16.01
C GLU A 60 -1.92 -5.63 15.71
N TRP A 61 -0.97 -6.41 16.26
CA TRP A 61 0.45 -6.24 16.01
C TRP A 61 0.82 -6.51 14.56
N VAL A 62 1.66 -5.63 14.02
CA VAL A 62 2.28 -5.78 12.69
C VAL A 62 3.75 -5.43 12.75
N LEU A 63 4.51 -6.03 11.84
CA LEU A 63 5.92 -5.75 11.62
C LEU A 63 6.10 -5.22 10.21
N ALA A 64 6.75 -4.06 10.09
CA ALA A 64 7.17 -3.55 8.79
C ALA A 64 8.63 -3.95 8.54
N ILE A 65 8.86 -4.65 7.44
CA ILE A 65 10.15 -5.21 7.05
C ILE A 65 10.63 -4.48 5.79
N GLY A 66 11.87 -4.09 5.78
CA GLY A 66 12.47 -3.42 4.63
C GLY A 66 13.99 -3.42 4.69
N ASN A 67 14.63 -2.69 3.78
CA ASN A 67 16.07 -2.56 3.69
C ASN A 67 16.52 -1.08 3.60
N PRO A 68 16.19 -0.26 4.63
CA PRO A 68 16.54 1.14 4.62
C PRO A 68 18.07 1.35 4.65
N TYR A 69 18.55 2.37 3.95
CA TYR A 69 19.94 2.82 3.96
C TYR A 69 20.99 1.74 3.61
N GLY A 70 20.60 0.68 2.90
CA GLY A 70 21.49 -0.46 2.58
C GLY A 70 21.80 -1.38 3.76
N PHE A 71 21.12 -1.21 4.90
CA PHE A 71 21.17 -2.16 6.02
C PHE A 71 20.39 -3.42 5.65
N THR A 72 20.90 -4.58 6.00
CA THR A 72 20.23 -5.84 5.76
C THR A 72 19.03 -6.00 6.69
N SER A 73 17.82 -6.19 6.11
CA SER A 73 16.61 -6.63 6.81
C SER A 73 16.31 -5.88 8.11
N THR A 74 15.91 -4.62 7.99
CA THR A 74 15.42 -3.85 9.13
C THR A 74 13.95 -4.17 9.39
N VAL A 75 13.61 -4.39 10.66
CA VAL A 75 12.26 -4.68 11.12
C VAL A 75 11.83 -3.61 12.13
N THR A 76 10.66 -3.02 11.92
CA THR A 76 10.02 -2.15 12.89
C THR A 76 8.68 -2.75 13.30
N ALA A 77 8.26 -2.53 14.56
CA ALA A 77 7.03 -3.06 15.12
C ALA A 77 6.04 -1.95 15.44
N GLY A 78 4.77 -2.24 15.28
CA GLY A 78 3.67 -1.37 15.64
C GLY A 78 2.35 -2.12 15.59
N ILE A 79 1.25 -1.38 15.50
CA ILE A 79 -0.10 -1.93 15.42
C ILE A 79 -0.81 -1.43 14.15
N VAL A 80 -1.90 -2.08 13.81
CA VAL A 80 -2.87 -1.54 12.85
C VAL A 80 -3.60 -0.38 13.51
N SER A 81 -3.30 0.85 13.12
CA SER A 81 -3.91 2.07 13.68
C SER A 81 -5.27 2.38 13.05
N ALA A 82 -5.42 2.11 11.74
CA ALA A 82 -6.67 2.24 11.01
C ALA A 82 -6.65 1.38 9.74
N LYS A 83 -7.81 1.24 9.11
CA LYS A 83 -8.00 0.55 7.82
C LYS A 83 -8.77 1.44 6.86
N ALA A 84 -8.66 1.14 5.57
CA ALA A 84 -9.35 1.85 4.49
C ALA A 84 -9.09 3.38 4.48
N ARG A 85 -7.86 3.79 4.81
CA ARG A 85 -7.48 5.20 4.77
C ARG A 85 -7.25 5.66 3.34
N SER A 86 -7.83 6.81 2.99
CA SER A 86 -7.49 7.58 1.79
C SER A 86 -6.72 8.82 2.22
N MET A 87 -5.68 9.12 1.49
CA MET A 87 -4.82 10.30 1.72
C MET A 87 -5.15 11.45 0.78
N GLN A 88 -6.17 11.25 -0.10
CA GLN A 88 -6.50 12.21 -1.16
C GLN A 88 -5.26 12.61 -1.97
N SER A 89 -4.33 11.66 -2.11
CA SER A 89 -3.14 11.85 -2.92
C SER A 89 -3.50 11.80 -4.41
N ALA A 90 -2.51 11.99 -5.27
CA ALA A 90 -2.72 11.87 -6.72
C ALA A 90 -3.06 10.44 -7.19
N ASN A 91 -3.06 9.47 -6.29
CA ASN A 91 -3.36 8.08 -6.61
C ASN A 91 -4.87 7.81 -6.50
N PRO A 92 -5.55 7.42 -7.57
CA PRO A 92 -7.01 7.25 -7.56
C PRO A 92 -7.50 6.01 -6.80
N VAL A 93 -6.62 5.08 -6.48
CA VAL A 93 -6.97 3.84 -5.76
C VAL A 93 -6.27 3.80 -4.41
N GLU A 94 -6.94 4.33 -3.40
CA GLU A 94 -6.43 4.41 -2.04
C GLU A 94 -7.36 3.65 -1.07
N SER A 95 -6.79 2.71 -0.33
CA SER A 95 -7.45 2.01 0.78
C SER A 95 -6.38 1.44 1.70
N PHE A 96 -5.55 2.33 2.27
CA PHE A 96 -4.37 1.93 3.02
C PHE A 96 -4.69 1.32 4.38
N ILE A 97 -3.81 0.42 4.83
CA ILE A 97 -3.62 0.07 6.23
C ILE A 97 -2.74 1.15 6.83
N GLN A 98 -3.22 1.82 7.87
CA GLN A 98 -2.42 2.74 8.67
C GLN A 98 -1.77 1.98 9.83
N THR A 99 -0.50 2.26 10.10
CA THR A 99 0.26 1.67 11.22
C THR A 99 1.18 2.70 11.85
N ASP A 100 1.49 2.51 13.11
CA ASP A 100 2.53 3.23 13.84
C ASP A 100 3.88 2.47 13.86
N ALA A 101 3.98 1.34 13.16
CA ALA A 101 5.28 0.77 12.82
C ALA A 101 6.09 1.78 11.98
N ALA A 102 7.33 2.05 12.36
CA ALA A 102 8.13 3.07 11.69
C ALA A 102 8.40 2.71 10.23
N ILE A 103 7.83 3.49 9.31
CA ILE A 103 8.12 3.44 7.88
C ILE A 103 9.07 4.58 7.56
N ASN A 104 10.19 4.28 6.94
CA ASN A 104 11.20 5.25 6.53
C ASN A 104 11.64 4.97 5.08
N PRO A 105 12.30 5.92 4.40
CA PRO A 105 12.89 5.65 3.09
C PRO A 105 13.74 4.38 3.11
N GLY A 106 13.42 3.43 2.19
CA GLY A 106 14.01 2.10 2.12
C GLY A 106 13.13 0.96 2.66
N ASN A 107 12.07 1.24 3.43
CA ASN A 107 11.05 0.25 3.77
C ASN A 107 9.97 0.15 2.67
N SER A 108 9.85 1.14 1.80
CA SER A 108 8.88 1.14 0.69
C SER A 108 9.06 -0.08 -0.20
N GLY A 109 7.97 -0.74 -0.54
CA GLY A 109 7.96 -2.00 -1.29
C GLY A 109 8.25 -3.25 -0.45
N GLY A 110 8.65 -3.08 0.80
CA GLY A 110 8.84 -4.15 1.76
C GLY A 110 7.53 -4.69 2.34
N ALA A 111 7.63 -5.75 3.13
CA ALA A 111 6.48 -6.44 3.67
C ALA A 111 5.95 -5.77 4.95
N LEU A 112 4.62 -5.67 5.06
CA LEU A 112 3.92 -5.56 6.33
C LEU A 112 3.37 -6.94 6.67
N VAL A 113 3.79 -7.50 7.81
CA VAL A 113 3.35 -8.85 8.24
C VAL A 113 2.61 -8.79 9.57
N ASN A 114 1.70 -9.74 9.77
CA ASN A 114 1.02 -9.92 11.06
C ASN A 114 1.89 -10.74 12.05
N ALA A 115 1.38 -10.97 13.26
CA ALA A 115 2.07 -11.73 14.29
C ALA A 115 2.32 -13.22 13.92
N ALA A 116 1.62 -13.76 12.93
CA ALA A 116 1.85 -15.10 12.39
C ALA A 116 2.92 -15.14 11.29
N GLY A 117 3.50 -13.98 10.93
CA GLY A 117 4.48 -13.86 9.85
C GLY A 117 3.86 -13.87 8.45
N GLU A 118 2.54 -13.71 8.34
CA GLU A 118 1.86 -13.66 7.05
C GLU A 118 1.87 -12.24 6.48
N LEU A 119 2.09 -12.11 5.19
CA LEU A 119 2.04 -10.84 4.46
C LEU A 119 0.61 -10.29 4.47
N VAL A 120 0.42 -9.11 5.01
CA VAL A 120 -0.89 -8.43 5.07
C VAL A 120 -0.91 -7.11 4.30
N GLY A 121 0.26 -6.58 3.94
CA GLY A 121 0.38 -5.37 3.13
C GLY A 121 1.77 -5.17 2.57
N ILE A 122 1.89 -4.21 1.66
CA ILE A 122 3.16 -3.71 1.12
C ILE A 122 3.37 -2.30 1.66
N ASN A 123 4.45 -2.08 2.40
CA ASN A 123 4.82 -0.76 2.91
C ASN A 123 4.93 0.23 1.76
N SER A 124 4.36 1.42 1.89
CA SER A 124 4.34 2.38 0.79
C SER A 124 4.89 3.74 1.19
N MET A 125 4.21 4.45 2.05
CA MET A 125 4.53 5.84 2.33
C MET A 125 4.32 6.20 3.80
N ILE A 126 4.81 7.39 4.16
CA ILE A 126 4.50 8.09 5.41
C ILE A 126 3.70 9.36 5.10
N TYR A 127 2.78 9.72 5.97
CA TYR A 127 2.23 11.06 6.00
C TYR A 127 3.11 11.92 6.90
N SER A 128 3.79 12.90 6.33
CA SER A 128 4.67 13.77 7.09
C SER A 128 4.94 15.07 6.33
N GLU A 129 4.73 16.20 6.97
CA GLU A 129 5.08 17.51 6.44
C GLU A 129 6.60 17.69 6.31
N THR A 130 7.38 17.02 7.15
CA THR A 130 8.85 17.12 7.21
C THR A 130 9.56 15.99 6.49
N ARG A 131 8.84 15.04 5.87
CA ARG A 131 9.36 13.79 5.30
C ARG A 131 10.05 12.87 6.34
N SER A 132 9.83 13.11 7.62
CA SER A 132 10.28 12.26 8.71
C SER A 132 9.09 11.50 9.28
N TYR A 133 9.33 10.28 9.76
CA TYR A 133 8.30 9.48 10.41
C TYR A 133 7.67 10.23 11.61
N SER A 134 6.36 10.32 11.62
CA SER A 134 5.56 11.03 12.63
C SER A 134 4.49 10.17 13.29
N GLY A 135 4.61 8.84 13.21
CA GLY A 135 3.61 7.90 13.74
C GLY A 135 2.55 7.49 12.72
N TYR A 136 2.66 7.94 11.47
CA TYR A 136 1.69 7.65 10.40
C TYR A 136 2.38 6.96 9.24
N GLY A 137 2.43 5.63 9.29
CA GLY A 137 2.87 4.78 8.19
C GLY A 137 1.68 4.19 7.45
N PHE A 138 1.82 3.93 6.15
CA PHE A 138 0.77 3.41 5.29
C PHE A 138 1.28 2.23 4.48
N ALA A 139 0.44 1.20 4.39
CA ALA A 139 0.72 0.03 3.57
C ALA A 139 -0.47 -0.30 2.66
N ILE A 140 -0.16 -0.76 1.45
CA ILE A 140 -1.14 -1.23 0.47
C ILE A 140 -1.60 -2.63 0.92
N PRO A 141 -2.90 -2.86 1.14
CA PRO A 141 -3.40 -4.15 1.64
C PRO A 141 -3.25 -5.28 0.63
N THR A 142 -3.12 -6.51 1.12
CA THR A 142 -3.01 -7.71 0.26
C THR A 142 -4.22 -7.93 -0.64
N THR A 143 -5.40 -7.45 -0.31
CA THR A 143 -6.58 -7.48 -1.19
C THR A 143 -6.34 -6.73 -2.50
N ILE A 144 -5.75 -5.52 -2.44
CA ILE A 144 -5.37 -4.75 -3.62
C ILE A 144 -4.18 -5.41 -4.31
N MET A 145 -3.13 -5.77 -3.56
CA MET A 145 -1.92 -6.40 -4.10
C MET A 145 -2.26 -7.65 -4.92
N ASN A 146 -3.09 -8.54 -4.40
CA ASN A 146 -3.44 -9.80 -5.08
C ASN A 146 -4.11 -9.56 -6.43
N LYS A 147 -5.03 -8.59 -6.51
CA LYS A 147 -5.70 -8.19 -7.76
C LYS A 147 -4.68 -7.65 -8.76
N VAL A 148 -3.85 -6.71 -8.33
CA VAL A 148 -2.82 -6.08 -9.17
C VAL A 148 -1.83 -7.12 -9.68
N VAL A 149 -1.27 -7.96 -8.81
CA VAL A 149 -0.29 -8.99 -9.19
C VAL A 149 -0.89 -9.99 -10.17
N LYS A 150 -2.15 -10.41 -9.96
CA LYS A 150 -2.85 -11.30 -10.89
C LYS A 150 -2.93 -10.67 -12.27
N ASP A 151 -3.43 -9.45 -12.36
CA ASP A 151 -3.62 -8.76 -13.64
C ASP A 151 -2.29 -8.48 -14.36
N LEU A 152 -1.27 -8.00 -13.62
CA LEU A 152 0.04 -7.75 -14.20
C LEU A 152 0.69 -9.02 -14.76
N ARG A 153 0.46 -10.18 -14.14
CA ARG A 153 0.94 -11.49 -14.64
C ARG A 153 0.20 -11.95 -15.87
N GLU A 154 -1.10 -11.73 -15.93
CA GLU A 154 -1.97 -12.25 -16.99
C GLU A 154 -2.02 -11.33 -18.20
N PHE A 155 -2.12 -10.01 -17.97
CA PHE A 155 -2.37 -9.02 -19.01
C PHE A 155 -1.22 -8.00 -19.18
N GLY A 156 -0.26 -7.94 -18.27
CA GLY A 156 0.78 -6.91 -18.24
C GLY A 156 0.31 -5.55 -17.76
N VAL A 157 -0.99 -5.36 -17.58
CA VAL A 157 -1.65 -4.12 -17.10
C VAL A 157 -2.80 -4.47 -16.17
N VAL A 158 -3.13 -3.56 -15.25
CA VAL A 158 -4.27 -3.76 -14.33
C VAL A 158 -5.58 -3.46 -15.04
N GLN A 159 -6.51 -4.41 -15.00
CA GLN A 159 -7.85 -4.26 -15.54
C GLN A 159 -8.75 -3.56 -14.53
N ARG A 160 -9.29 -2.39 -14.87
CA ARG A 160 -10.23 -1.62 -14.06
C ARG A 160 -11.53 -1.37 -14.81
N ALA A 161 -12.64 -1.63 -14.15
CA ALA A 161 -13.94 -1.15 -14.61
C ALA A 161 -14.17 0.24 -14.02
N LEU A 162 -14.70 1.15 -14.81
CA LEU A 162 -15.17 2.46 -14.37
C LEU A 162 -16.69 2.42 -14.25
N LEU A 163 -17.20 2.76 -13.07
CA LEU A 163 -18.59 3.16 -12.91
C LEU A 163 -18.66 4.63 -13.29
N GLY A 164 -19.52 4.98 -14.25
CA GLY A 164 -19.69 6.36 -14.72
C GLY A 164 -20.43 7.23 -13.69
N ILE A 165 -20.02 7.18 -12.43
CA ILE A 165 -20.57 7.97 -11.33
C ILE A 165 -19.51 8.84 -10.69
N ARG A 166 -19.89 10.02 -10.24
CA ARG A 166 -19.07 10.89 -9.41
C ARG A 166 -19.68 10.98 -8.02
N GLY A 167 -18.84 10.98 -7.00
CA GLY A 167 -19.30 11.10 -5.62
C GLY A 167 -18.15 11.05 -4.63
N THR A 168 -18.50 11.09 -3.38
CA THR A 168 -17.56 11.03 -2.25
C THR A 168 -18.15 10.22 -1.11
N SER A 169 -17.34 9.84 -0.11
CA SER A 169 -17.89 9.24 1.10
C SER A 169 -18.79 10.25 1.82
N VAL A 170 -19.84 9.76 2.47
CA VAL A 170 -20.75 10.63 3.24
C VAL A 170 -19.98 11.39 4.32
N SER A 171 -19.01 10.77 4.98
CA SER A 171 -18.14 11.43 5.96
C SER A 171 -17.37 12.60 5.34
N ASN A 172 -16.70 12.39 4.20
CA ASN A 172 -15.99 13.48 3.52
C ASN A 172 -16.94 14.59 3.07
N TYR A 173 -18.13 14.22 2.58
CA TYR A 173 -19.15 15.21 2.15
C TYR A 173 -19.66 16.06 3.31
N ILE A 174 -19.77 15.47 4.52
CA ILE A 174 -20.16 16.19 5.74
C ILE A 174 -19.02 17.08 6.25
N ASP A 175 -17.78 16.60 6.17
CA ASP A 175 -16.60 17.28 6.70
C ASP A 175 -16.04 18.36 5.74
N GLU A 176 -16.48 18.40 4.47
CA GLU A 176 -16.07 19.46 3.55
C GLU A 176 -16.54 20.84 4.09
N PRO A 177 -15.65 21.86 4.05
CA PRO A 177 -16.03 23.22 4.42
C PRO A 177 -17.14 23.71 3.50
N LYS A 178 -18.36 23.76 4.02
CA LYS A 178 -19.50 24.29 3.27
C LYS A 178 -19.54 25.79 3.43
N ASP A 179 -19.83 26.49 2.34
CA ASP A 179 -20.22 27.89 2.42
C ASP A 179 -21.42 28.04 3.37
N LYS A 180 -21.33 29.05 4.23
CA LYS A 180 -22.26 29.29 5.34
C LYS A 180 -23.71 29.13 4.91
N GLY A 181 -24.39 28.10 5.33
CA GLY A 181 -25.83 27.97 5.25
C GLY A 181 -26.42 26.63 4.77
N THR A 182 -25.62 25.64 4.42
CA THR A 182 -26.12 24.34 4.00
C THR A 182 -25.68 23.24 4.97
N ASP A 183 -26.41 23.12 6.06
CA ASP A 183 -26.37 21.91 6.88
C ASP A 183 -27.24 20.86 6.18
N VAL A 184 -26.61 19.86 5.54
CA VAL A 184 -27.32 18.80 4.81
C VAL A 184 -27.36 17.59 5.72
N ASP A 185 -28.52 17.36 6.31
CA ASP A 185 -28.80 16.09 6.99
C ASP A 185 -29.10 15.02 5.94
N LEU A 186 -28.13 14.12 5.75
CA LEU A 186 -28.28 12.96 4.85
C LEU A 186 -28.97 11.76 5.54
N GLY A 187 -29.35 11.90 6.82
CA GLY A 187 -29.93 10.81 7.63
C GLY A 187 -28.97 9.65 7.89
N THR A 188 -27.70 9.77 7.51
CA THR A 188 -26.66 8.74 7.72
C THR A 188 -25.28 9.40 7.81
N LEU A 189 -24.38 8.80 8.60
CA LEU A 189 -22.98 9.21 8.71
C LEU A 189 -22.04 8.32 7.88
N THR A 190 -22.57 7.28 7.23
CA THR A 190 -21.78 6.30 6.47
C THR A 190 -22.40 6.08 5.09
N GLY A 191 -21.56 5.67 4.14
CA GLY A 191 -21.98 5.38 2.77
C GLY A 191 -21.24 6.21 1.74
N PHE A 192 -21.76 6.20 0.53
CA PHE A 192 -21.21 6.95 -0.62
C PHE A 192 -22.29 7.90 -1.15
N TYR A 193 -21.97 9.19 -1.19
CA TYR A 193 -22.83 10.21 -1.78
C TYR A 193 -22.52 10.28 -3.27
N VAL A 194 -23.53 10.04 -4.11
CA VAL A 194 -23.43 10.14 -5.57
C VAL A 194 -23.95 11.52 -6.00
N ALA A 195 -23.10 12.30 -6.63
CA ALA A 195 -23.42 13.65 -7.10
C ALA A 195 -23.94 13.66 -8.55
N GLU A 196 -23.47 12.72 -9.41
CA GLU A 196 -23.84 12.53 -10.81
C GLU A 196 -23.75 11.05 -11.19
#